data_a577e67a4faaa869b34f4f6d10fc0bdf
#
_entry.id   a577e67a4faaa869b34f4f6d10fc0bdf
#
_cell.length_a   1.000
_cell.length_b   1.000
_cell.length_c   1.000
_cell.angle_alpha   90.00
_cell.angle_beta   90.00
_cell.angle_gamma   90.00
#
_symmetry.space_group_name_H-M   'P 1'
#
loop_
_entity.id
_entity.type
_entity.pdbx_description
1 polymer ?
#
loop_
_entity_poly.entity_id
_entity_poly.type
_entity_poly.pdbx_seq_one_letter_code
_entity_poly.pdbx_strand_id
1 'polypeptide(L)'
;MTGETVIAVPDPDVRVELPGGFVVDTDRGRLDLERVHRWLSTDAYWALGRSRDFVERAAAASVNFGVYGPDGAQVGYARVVTDGVAFGWLCDVYVAREVRGRGLGVALSRTVAETFRRLRLKRLMLITPDAHDLY
;
A
#
# COMPACT_ATOMS: atom_id res chain seq x y z
N MET A 1 -5.96 31.96 -3.09
CA MET A 1 -5.65 31.50 -2.79
C MET A 1 -5.94 30.87 -2.88
N THR A 2 -5.95 31.00 -3.33
CA THR A 2 -6.08 30.60 -2.91
C THR A 2 -5.76 29.95 -1.99
N GLY A 3 -5.26 29.98 -1.50
CA GLY A 3 -4.76 29.56 -0.23
C GLY A 3 -5.15 28.21 0.31
N GLU A 4 -5.34 27.28 -0.53
CA GLU A 4 -5.58 25.93 -0.08
C GLU A 4 -4.28 25.33 0.41
N THR A 5 -4.13 25.28 1.72
CA THR A 5 -3.09 24.46 2.31
C THR A 5 -3.58 23.01 2.32
N VAL A 6 -3.14 22.25 1.36
CA VAL A 6 -3.32 20.80 1.44
C VAL A 6 -2.28 20.29 2.42
N ILE A 7 -2.74 19.90 3.60
CA ILE A 7 -1.89 19.22 4.56
C ILE A 7 -1.78 17.77 4.09
N ALA A 8 -0.76 17.50 3.30
CA ALA A 8 -0.46 16.13 2.93
C ALA A 8 0.19 15.43 4.13
N VAL A 9 -0.23 14.21 4.41
CA VAL A 9 0.48 13.36 5.35
C VAL A 9 1.86 13.10 4.77
N PRO A 10 2.95 13.40 5.48
CA PRO A 10 4.29 13.11 4.97
C PRO A 10 4.45 11.62 4.73
N ASP A 11 5.05 11.24 3.60
CA ASP A 11 5.39 9.85 3.37
C ASP A 11 6.44 9.41 4.38
N PRO A 12 6.23 8.28 5.04
CA PRO A 12 7.30 7.69 5.82
C PRO A 12 8.41 7.24 4.87
N ASP A 13 9.64 7.40 5.29
CA ASP A 13 10.78 6.93 4.52
C ASP A 13 11.12 5.52 4.99
N VAL A 14 10.44 4.54 4.43
CA VAL A 14 10.57 3.13 4.82
C VAL A 14 11.01 2.31 3.63
N ARG A 15 12.05 1.54 3.85
CA ARG A 15 12.53 0.54 2.91
C ARG A 15 12.95 -0.68 3.70
N VAL A 16 12.32 -1.82 3.43
CA VAL A 16 12.58 -3.07 4.14
C VAL A 16 12.92 -4.16 3.14
N GLU A 17 14.08 -4.76 3.31
CA GLU A 17 14.48 -5.91 2.51
C GLU A 17 13.83 -7.17 3.08
N LEU A 18 13.29 -7.98 2.19
CA LEU A 18 12.64 -9.26 2.51
C LEU A 18 13.45 -10.41 1.93
N PRO A 19 13.26 -11.64 2.44
CA PRO A 19 13.91 -12.81 1.86
C PRO A 19 13.63 -12.96 0.37
N GLY A 20 14.60 -13.46 -0.38
CA GLY A 20 14.44 -13.69 -1.82
C GLY A 20 14.67 -12.48 -2.70
N GLY A 21 15.21 -11.40 -2.16
CA GLY A 21 15.51 -10.20 -2.94
C GLY A 21 14.32 -9.27 -3.13
N PHE A 22 13.21 -9.50 -2.42
CA PHE A 22 12.06 -8.61 -2.43
C PHE A 22 12.29 -7.42 -1.50
N VAL A 23 11.66 -6.29 -1.82
CA VAL A 23 11.78 -5.05 -1.05
C VAL A 23 10.42 -4.42 -0.89
N VAL A 24 10.10 -3.93 0.30
CA VAL A 24 8.96 -3.04 0.55
C VAL A 24 9.49 -1.62 0.62
N ASP A 25 8.87 -0.70 -0.13
CA ASP A 25 9.31 0.69 -0.21
C ASP A 25 8.11 1.62 -0.24
N THR A 26 8.20 2.74 0.46
CA THR A 26 7.15 3.75 0.53
C THR A 26 7.34 4.91 -0.46
N ASP A 27 8.38 4.88 -1.28
CA ASP A 27 8.65 5.92 -2.25
C ASP A 27 7.56 5.96 -3.34
N ARG A 28 6.81 7.06 -3.38
CA ARG A 28 5.76 7.26 -4.40
C ARG A 28 6.31 7.26 -5.80
N GLY A 29 7.49 7.80 -6.00
CA GLY A 29 8.11 7.87 -7.33
C GLY A 29 8.45 6.51 -7.91
N ARG A 30 8.48 5.48 -7.08
CA ARG A 30 8.76 4.13 -7.50
C ARG A 30 7.52 3.34 -7.92
N LEU A 31 6.32 3.83 -7.58
CA LEU A 31 5.07 3.12 -7.86
C LEU A 31 4.79 3.02 -9.36
N ASP A 32 4.43 1.84 -9.80
CA ASP A 32 3.88 1.58 -11.13
C ASP A 32 2.34 1.65 -11.04
N LEU A 33 1.79 2.85 -11.12
CA LEU A 33 0.35 3.07 -10.95
C LEU A 33 -0.47 2.46 -12.09
N GLU A 34 0.09 2.31 -13.28
CA GLU A 34 -0.58 1.60 -14.36
C GLU A 34 -0.79 0.13 -13.98
N ARG A 35 0.25 -0.49 -13.43
CA ARG A 35 0.17 -1.87 -12.98
C ARG A 35 -0.78 -2.03 -11.80
N VAL A 36 -0.72 -1.12 -10.83
CA VAL A 36 -1.64 -1.11 -9.68
C VAL A 36 -3.09 -0.99 -10.16
N HIS A 37 -3.36 -0.07 -11.07
CA HIS A 37 -4.69 0.09 -11.64
C HIS A 37 -5.18 -1.20 -12.30
N ARG A 38 -4.33 -1.83 -13.10
CA ARG A 38 -4.69 -3.07 -13.79
C ARG A 38 -5.00 -4.19 -12.79
N TRP A 39 -4.20 -4.34 -11.76
CA TRP A 39 -4.45 -5.34 -10.71
C TRP A 39 -5.78 -5.10 -10.01
N LEU A 40 -6.00 -3.89 -9.53
CA LEU A 40 -7.18 -3.58 -8.72
C LEU A 40 -8.45 -3.63 -9.56
N SER A 41 -8.43 -3.06 -10.76
CA SER A 41 -9.63 -2.95 -11.59
C SER A 41 -10.06 -4.27 -12.21
N THR A 42 -9.19 -5.27 -12.30
CA THR A 42 -9.48 -6.54 -12.97
C THR A 42 -9.47 -7.74 -12.04
N ASP A 43 -8.76 -7.70 -10.92
CA ASP A 43 -8.56 -8.87 -10.07
C ASP A 43 -8.96 -8.67 -8.61
N ALA A 44 -9.04 -7.46 -8.12
CA ALA A 44 -9.45 -7.18 -6.74
C ALA A 44 -10.97 -7.01 -6.69
N TYR A 45 -11.68 -7.95 -6.06
CA TYR A 45 -13.14 -7.94 -6.07
C TYR A 45 -13.74 -6.66 -5.49
N TRP A 46 -13.04 -6.02 -4.53
CA TRP A 46 -13.50 -4.78 -3.89
C TRP A 46 -13.28 -3.54 -4.76
N ALA A 47 -12.56 -3.67 -5.87
CA ALA A 47 -12.12 -2.54 -6.69
C ALA A 47 -12.37 -2.74 -8.18
N LEU A 48 -13.18 -3.74 -8.55
CA LEU A 48 -13.46 -4.03 -9.95
C LEU A 48 -14.00 -2.81 -10.66
N GLY A 49 -13.43 -2.52 -11.82
CA GLY A 49 -13.87 -1.41 -12.66
C GLY A 49 -13.39 -0.03 -12.23
N ARG A 50 -12.55 0.08 -11.20
CA ARG A 50 -11.97 1.39 -10.83
C ARG A 50 -11.25 2.02 -12.01
N SER A 51 -11.46 3.32 -12.19
CA SER A 51 -10.76 4.07 -13.22
C SER A 51 -9.31 4.34 -12.83
N ARG A 52 -8.49 4.63 -13.83
CA ARG A 52 -7.11 5.05 -13.62
C ARG A 52 -7.04 6.31 -12.77
N ASP A 53 -7.92 7.27 -13.06
CA ASP A 53 -8.00 8.52 -12.30
C ASP A 53 -8.30 8.28 -10.82
N PHE A 54 -9.23 7.37 -10.52
CA PHE A 54 -9.53 7.00 -9.13
C PHE A 54 -8.28 6.47 -8.43
N VAL A 55 -7.57 5.54 -9.05
CA VAL A 55 -6.37 4.92 -8.46
C VAL A 55 -5.27 5.96 -8.23
N GLU A 56 -5.04 6.84 -9.20
CA GLU A 56 -4.03 7.90 -9.08
C GLU A 56 -4.36 8.87 -7.95
N ARG A 57 -5.61 9.30 -7.85
CA ARG A 57 -6.05 10.25 -6.83
C ARG A 57 -6.02 9.62 -5.44
N ALA A 58 -6.44 8.38 -5.32
CA ALA A 58 -6.40 7.66 -4.05
C ALA A 58 -4.95 7.47 -3.58
N ALA A 59 -4.07 7.07 -4.47
CA ALA A 59 -2.65 6.92 -4.14
C ALA A 59 -2.03 8.26 -3.71
N ALA A 60 -2.36 9.34 -4.40
CA ALA A 60 -1.83 10.67 -4.08
C ALA A 60 -2.23 11.13 -2.67
N ALA A 61 -3.40 10.71 -2.19
CA ALA A 61 -3.93 11.11 -0.88
C ALA A 61 -3.62 10.11 0.24
N SER A 62 -2.83 9.10 -0.04
CA SER A 62 -2.58 8.00 0.90
C SER A 62 -1.09 7.79 1.12
N VAL A 63 -0.75 7.03 2.15
CA VAL A 63 0.58 6.45 2.30
C VAL A 63 0.58 5.14 1.53
N ASN A 64 1.56 4.95 0.65
CA ASN A 64 1.62 3.81 -0.24
C ASN A 64 2.81 2.92 0.09
N PHE A 65 2.58 1.63 0.01
CA PHE A 65 3.63 0.62 0.17
C PHE A 65 3.67 -0.20 -1.12
N GLY A 66 4.80 -0.17 -1.80
CA GLY A 66 5.04 -1.04 -2.95
C GLY A 66 5.91 -2.21 -2.53
N VAL A 67 5.66 -3.38 -3.11
CA VAL A 67 6.57 -4.53 -3.03
C VAL A 67 7.21 -4.70 -4.38
N TYR A 68 8.54 -4.83 -4.39
CA TYR A 68 9.33 -4.92 -5.61
C TYR A 68 10.14 -6.20 -5.60
N GLY A 69 10.20 -6.85 -6.76
CA GLY A 69 10.98 -8.08 -6.94
C GLY A 69 12.46 -7.81 -7.12
N PRO A 70 13.28 -8.88 -7.22
CA PRO A 70 14.72 -8.75 -7.45
C PRO A 70 15.08 -8.00 -8.72
N ASP A 71 14.22 -8.03 -9.73
CA ASP A 71 14.38 -7.31 -11.00
C ASP A 71 13.93 -5.85 -10.92
N GLY A 72 13.40 -5.41 -9.78
CA GLY A 72 12.90 -4.06 -9.58
C GLY A 72 11.45 -3.85 -10.00
N ALA A 73 10.79 -4.82 -10.61
CA ALA A 73 9.38 -4.69 -10.98
C ALA A 73 8.49 -4.76 -9.76
N GLN A 74 7.44 -3.93 -9.74
CA GLN A 74 6.47 -3.96 -8.65
C GLN A 74 5.64 -5.24 -8.70
N VAL A 75 5.53 -5.91 -7.55
CA VAL A 75 4.80 -7.19 -7.41
C VAL A 75 3.76 -7.15 -6.30
N GLY A 76 3.61 -6.02 -5.63
CA GLY A 76 2.60 -5.88 -4.59
C GLY A 76 2.31 -4.42 -4.27
N TYR A 77 1.22 -4.20 -3.56
CA TYR A 77 0.75 -2.87 -3.21
C TYR A 77 -0.07 -2.91 -1.93
N ALA A 78 0.01 -1.83 -1.16
CA ALA A 78 -0.91 -1.55 -0.07
C ALA A 78 -1.04 -0.04 0.08
N ARG A 79 -2.20 0.39 0.50
CA ARG A 79 -2.48 1.81 0.68
C ARG A 79 -3.04 2.03 2.07
N VAL A 80 -2.57 3.07 2.77
CA VAL A 80 -3.10 3.43 4.08
C VAL A 80 -3.67 4.82 4.02
N VAL A 81 -4.95 4.95 4.33
CA VAL A 81 -5.61 6.24 4.54
C VAL A 81 -5.38 6.62 6.00
N THR A 82 -4.80 7.79 6.25
CA THR A 82 -4.45 8.18 7.60
C THR A 82 -4.47 9.71 7.74
N ASP A 83 -4.76 10.17 8.94
CA ASP A 83 -4.55 11.57 9.31
C ASP A 83 -3.13 11.82 9.82
N GLY A 84 -2.33 10.77 9.97
CA GLY A 84 -0.96 10.88 10.46
C GLY A 84 -0.83 11.03 11.97
N VAL A 85 -1.95 10.96 12.70
CA VAL A 85 -1.99 11.24 14.15
C VAL A 85 -2.72 10.16 14.92
N ALA A 86 -3.98 9.94 14.56
CA ALA A 86 -4.87 9.14 15.40
C ALA A 86 -5.14 7.75 14.84
N PHE A 87 -5.23 7.62 13.52
CA PHE A 87 -5.60 6.33 12.95
C PHE A 87 -5.00 6.13 11.56
N GLY A 88 -4.97 4.85 11.15
CA GLY A 88 -4.69 4.46 9.78
C GLY A 88 -5.67 3.37 9.35
N TRP A 89 -6.09 3.41 8.09
CA TRP A 89 -6.96 2.40 7.50
C TRP A 89 -6.23 1.75 6.34
N LEU A 90 -5.84 0.50 6.53
CA LEU A 90 -5.18 -0.29 5.50
C LEU A 90 -6.20 -0.79 4.49
N CYS A 91 -5.96 -0.50 3.23
CA CYS A 91 -6.82 -0.90 2.14
C CYS A 91 -6.00 -1.20 0.88
N ASP A 92 -6.66 -1.80 -0.10
CA ASP A 92 -6.07 -2.12 -1.40
C ASP A 92 -4.80 -2.98 -1.31
N VAL A 93 -4.78 -3.93 -0.37
CA VAL A 93 -3.66 -4.88 -0.26
C VAL A 93 -3.75 -5.88 -1.40
N TYR A 94 -2.72 -5.91 -2.23
CA TYR A 94 -2.66 -6.81 -3.39
C TYR A 94 -1.25 -7.35 -3.57
N VAL A 95 -1.17 -8.64 -3.86
CA VAL A 95 0.08 -9.33 -4.22
C VAL A 95 -0.14 -9.99 -5.58
N ALA A 96 0.78 -9.74 -6.51
CA ALA A 96 0.70 -10.31 -7.86
C ALA A 96 0.62 -11.83 -7.80
N ARG A 97 -0.25 -12.40 -8.63
CA ARG A 97 -0.54 -13.85 -8.60
C ARG A 97 0.69 -14.71 -8.74
N GLU A 98 1.63 -14.30 -9.58
CA GLU A 98 2.84 -15.07 -9.89
C GLU A 98 3.81 -15.18 -8.71
N VAL A 99 3.66 -14.35 -7.68
CA VAL A 99 4.53 -14.39 -6.49
C VAL A 99 3.78 -14.74 -5.21
N ARG A 100 2.52 -15.15 -5.32
CA ARG A 100 1.73 -15.59 -4.16
C ARG A 100 2.30 -16.90 -3.59
N GLY A 101 2.00 -17.13 -2.30
CA GLY A 101 2.50 -18.31 -1.63
C GLY A 101 3.92 -18.18 -1.08
N ARG A 102 4.49 -16.99 -1.11
CA ARG A 102 5.85 -16.70 -0.63
C ARG A 102 5.87 -15.87 0.66
N GLY A 103 4.71 -15.64 1.27
CA GLY A 103 4.60 -14.85 2.49
C GLY A 103 4.70 -13.35 2.29
N LEU A 104 4.61 -12.84 1.05
CA LEU A 104 4.76 -11.41 0.77
C LEU A 104 3.61 -10.58 1.34
N GLY A 105 2.38 -11.11 1.31
CA GLY A 105 1.23 -10.42 1.90
C GLY A 105 1.38 -10.23 3.40
N VAL A 106 1.84 -11.26 4.08
CA VAL A 106 2.11 -11.18 5.53
C VAL A 106 3.23 -10.20 5.82
N ALA A 107 4.33 -10.28 5.06
CA ALA A 107 5.47 -9.38 5.24
C ALA A 107 5.07 -7.92 4.97
N LEU A 108 4.27 -7.67 3.95
CA LEU A 108 3.74 -6.34 3.63
C LEU A 108 2.89 -5.81 4.79
N SER A 109 1.97 -6.60 5.29
CA SER A 109 1.10 -6.22 6.40
C SER A 109 1.89 -5.93 7.67
N ARG A 110 2.92 -6.72 7.95
CA ARG A 110 3.82 -6.47 9.08
C ARG A 110 4.58 -5.16 8.93
N THR A 111 5.08 -4.89 7.73
CA THR A 111 5.80 -3.64 7.46
C THR A 111 4.88 -2.45 7.67
N VAL A 112 3.64 -2.53 7.21
CA VAL A 112 2.64 -1.49 7.44
C VAL A 112 2.40 -1.29 8.93
N ALA A 113 2.12 -2.36 9.66
CA ALA A 113 1.86 -2.29 11.10
C ALA A 113 3.03 -1.71 11.86
N GLU A 114 4.24 -2.14 11.55
CA GLU A 114 5.46 -1.65 12.19
C GLU A 114 5.69 -0.16 11.90
N THR A 115 5.46 0.26 10.66
CA THR A 115 5.60 1.66 10.26
C THR A 115 4.68 2.56 11.10
N PHE A 116 3.41 2.19 11.21
CA PHE A 116 2.44 3.01 11.92
C PHE A 116 2.61 2.90 13.44
N ARG A 117 3.15 1.82 13.95
CA ARG A 117 3.54 1.72 15.34
C ARG A 117 4.66 2.72 15.67
N ARG A 118 5.65 2.83 14.80
CA ARG A 118 6.74 3.80 14.95
C ARG A 118 6.25 5.24 14.89
N LEU A 119 5.24 5.49 14.04
CA LEU A 119 4.61 6.81 13.95
C LEU A 119 3.67 7.09 15.12
N ARG A 120 3.51 6.13 16.04
CA ARG A 120 2.71 6.25 17.26
C ARG A 120 1.24 6.55 16.98
N LEU A 121 0.69 6.01 15.90
CA LEU A 121 -0.74 6.05 15.66
C LEU A 121 -1.46 5.24 16.72
N LYS A 122 -2.58 5.77 17.21
CA LYS A 122 -3.35 5.09 18.24
C LYS A 122 -4.06 3.84 17.72
N ARG A 123 -4.43 3.83 16.44
CA ARG A 123 -5.18 2.72 15.84
C ARG A 123 -4.78 2.51 14.40
N LEU A 124 -4.59 1.27 14.04
CA LEU A 124 -4.53 0.81 12.66
C LEU A 124 -5.74 -0.08 12.43
N MET A 125 -6.61 0.32 11.51
CA MET A 125 -7.83 -0.41 11.20
C MET A 125 -7.68 -1.17 9.90
N LEU A 126 -8.19 -2.40 9.89
CA LEU A 126 -8.19 -3.27 8.73
C LEU A 126 -9.63 -3.67 8.46
N ILE A 127 -10.11 -3.41 7.25
CA ILE A 127 -11.41 -3.90 6.82
C ILE A 127 -11.18 -4.73 5.57
N THR A 128 -11.16 -6.03 5.74
CA THR A 128 -11.05 -6.95 4.63
C THR A 128 -11.78 -8.24 4.98
N PRO A 129 -12.95 -8.47 4.36
CA PRO A 129 -13.74 -9.67 4.64
C PRO A 129 -13.03 -10.97 4.31
N ASP A 130 -12.10 -10.96 3.35
CA ASP A 130 -11.54 -12.18 2.79
C ASP A 130 -10.04 -12.37 3.06
N ALA A 131 -9.44 -11.52 3.87
CA ALA A 131 -8.00 -11.58 4.09
C ALA A 131 -7.64 -11.77 5.57
N HIS A 132 -8.49 -12.47 6.31
CA HIS A 132 -8.25 -12.76 7.73
C HIS A 132 -6.92 -13.45 7.96
N ASP A 133 -6.51 -14.31 7.05
CA ASP A 133 -5.27 -15.06 7.16
C ASP A 133 -4.02 -14.21 6.88
N LEU A 134 -4.18 -13.02 6.32
CA LEU A 134 -3.07 -12.11 6.09
C LEU A 134 -2.68 -11.33 7.34
N TYR A 135 -3.58 -11.21 8.27
CA TYR A 135 -3.42 -10.40 9.46
C TYR A 135 -3.42 -11.26 10.72
#